data_2be99fa00b1f74220c09eb32694fb06a
#
_entry.id   2be99fa00b1f74220c09eb32694fb06a
#
_cell.length_a   1.000
_cell.length_b   1.000
_cell.length_c   1.000
_cell.angle_alpha   90.00
_cell.angle_beta   90.00
_cell.angle_gamma   90.00
#
_symmetry.space_group_name_H-M   'P 1'
#
loop_
_entity.id
_entity.type
_entity.pdbx_description
1 polymer ?
#
loop_
_entity_poly.entity_id
_entity_poly.type
_entity_poly.pdbx_seq_one_letter_code
_entity_poly.pdbx_strand_id
1 'polypeptide(L)'
;PMTARTTRLFAPICRNYDKDLPVEDAYDFNLKIFEEDRLIVENQKPEYLPLDLSLEAHFPADRSSSMYRKLLRKHGFSPLFAA
;
A
#
# COMPACT_ATOMS: atom_id res chain seq x y z
N PRO A 1 -0.94 3.98 9.14
CA PRO A 1 -0.39 5.35 9.21
C PRO A 1 0.14 5.66 10.61
N MET A 2 1.18 6.45 10.69
CA MET A 2 1.71 6.98 11.94
C MET A 2 1.33 8.45 12.11
N THR A 3 1.38 9.19 11.04
CA THR A 3 0.94 10.59 10.95
C THR A 3 0.20 10.77 9.63
N ALA A 4 -0.24 12.01 9.34
CA ALA A 4 -0.87 12.32 8.06
C ALA A 4 0.07 12.08 6.86
N ARG A 5 1.38 12.05 7.08
CA ARG A 5 2.38 11.95 6.01
C ARG A 5 3.33 10.78 6.15
N THR A 6 3.22 9.99 7.21
CA THR A 6 4.13 8.87 7.45
C THR A 6 3.38 7.60 7.75
N THR A 7 3.90 6.50 7.24
CA THR A 7 3.36 5.16 7.46
C THR A 7 4.51 4.22 7.81
N ARG A 8 4.25 3.29 8.72
CA ARG A 8 5.17 2.19 8.97
C ARG A 8 4.58 0.92 8.38
N LEU A 9 5.40 0.25 7.57
CA LEU A 9 5.04 -1.01 6.94
C LEU A 9 5.65 -2.17 7.72
N PHE A 10 4.82 -3.16 8.06
CA PHE A 10 5.25 -4.43 8.63
C PHE A 10 4.98 -5.51 7.60
N ALA A 11 6.03 -6.14 7.10
CA ALA A 11 5.93 -7.12 6.02
C ALA A 11 6.63 -8.43 6.41
N PRO A 12 6.05 -9.23 7.31
CA PRO A 12 6.61 -10.53 7.64
C PRO A 12 6.58 -11.45 6.42
N ILE A 13 7.64 -12.24 6.27
CA ILE A 13 7.80 -13.14 5.14
C ILE A 13 7.89 -14.57 5.66
N CYS A 14 7.08 -15.44 5.08
CA CYS A 14 7.12 -16.88 5.33
C CYS A 14 7.53 -17.59 4.05
N ARG A 15 8.35 -18.64 4.17
CA ARG A 15 8.74 -19.46 3.02
C ARG A 15 8.71 -20.94 3.37
N ASN A 16 8.26 -21.72 2.40
CA ASN A 16 8.29 -23.20 2.47
C ASN A 16 9.15 -23.82 1.37
N TYR A 17 9.93 -23.01 0.67
CA TYR A 17 10.86 -23.40 -0.38
C TYR A 17 12.15 -22.57 -0.21
N ASP A 18 13.23 -23.01 -0.84
CA ASP A 18 14.55 -22.35 -0.77
C ASP A 18 15.03 -22.12 0.67
N LYS A 19 14.70 -23.08 1.57
CA LYS A 19 15.01 -22.96 3.00
C LYS A 19 16.51 -22.98 3.29
N ASP A 20 17.30 -23.52 2.37
CA ASP A 20 18.75 -23.62 2.47
C ASP A 20 19.45 -22.32 2.07
N LEU A 21 18.73 -21.38 1.46
CA LEU A 21 19.27 -20.07 1.10
C LEU A 21 19.35 -19.19 2.34
N PRO A 22 20.39 -18.34 2.46
CA PRO A 22 20.51 -17.41 3.57
C PRO A 22 19.28 -16.52 3.71
N VAL A 23 18.86 -16.27 4.94
CA VAL A 23 17.73 -15.37 5.24
C VAL A 23 18.01 -13.96 4.72
N GLU A 24 19.27 -13.54 4.78
CA GLU A 24 19.73 -12.23 4.34
C GLU A 24 19.43 -11.99 2.86
N ASP A 25 19.56 -13.02 2.02
CA ASP A 25 19.27 -12.90 0.59
C ASP A 25 17.79 -12.60 0.35
N ALA A 26 16.90 -13.28 1.06
CA ALA A 26 15.47 -13.04 0.97
C ALA A 26 15.11 -11.65 1.49
N TYR A 27 15.74 -11.23 2.57
CA TYR A 27 15.55 -9.91 3.17
C TYR A 27 15.98 -8.80 2.22
N ASP A 28 17.18 -8.90 1.67
CA ASP A 28 17.72 -7.88 0.75
C ASP A 28 16.89 -7.78 -0.54
N PHE A 29 16.45 -8.91 -1.07
CA PHE A 29 15.58 -8.94 -2.24
C PHE A 29 14.27 -8.19 -1.98
N ASN A 30 13.64 -8.42 -0.84
CA ASN A 30 12.39 -7.75 -0.49
C ASN A 30 12.59 -6.26 -0.22
N LEU A 31 13.69 -5.88 0.43
CA LEU A 31 14.00 -4.46 0.61
C LEU A 31 14.15 -3.75 -0.73
N LYS A 32 14.78 -4.38 -1.70
CA LYS A 32 14.92 -3.82 -3.04
C LYS A 32 13.57 -3.57 -3.70
N ILE A 33 12.67 -4.55 -3.62
CA ILE A 33 11.32 -4.43 -4.16
C ILE A 33 10.56 -3.31 -3.48
N PHE A 34 10.60 -3.23 -2.15
CA PHE A 34 9.93 -2.16 -1.40
C PHE A 34 10.47 -0.78 -1.73
N GLU A 35 11.77 -0.65 -1.97
CA GLU A 35 12.35 0.63 -2.39
C GLU A 35 11.87 1.06 -3.77
N GLU A 36 11.76 0.13 -4.71
CA GLU A 36 11.19 0.40 -6.03
C GLU A 36 9.73 0.86 -5.92
N ASP A 37 8.94 0.17 -5.11
CA ASP A 37 7.54 0.52 -4.87
C ASP A 37 7.42 1.87 -4.15
N ARG A 38 8.29 2.16 -3.19
CA ARG A 38 8.28 3.40 -2.44
C ARG A 38 8.42 4.62 -3.35
N LEU A 39 9.33 4.55 -4.30
CA LEU A 39 9.54 5.64 -5.26
C LEU A 39 8.28 5.93 -6.08
N ILE A 40 7.53 4.90 -6.46
CA ILE A 40 6.28 5.05 -7.20
C ILE A 40 5.18 5.61 -6.30
N VAL A 41 5.01 5.04 -5.12
CA VAL A 41 3.93 5.40 -4.19
C VAL A 41 4.09 6.84 -3.68
N GLU A 42 5.31 7.24 -3.33
CA GLU A 42 5.57 8.59 -2.83
C GLU A 42 5.40 9.68 -3.89
N ASN A 43 5.40 9.30 -5.17
CA ASN A 43 5.18 10.23 -6.29
C ASN A 43 3.75 10.22 -6.83
N GLN A 44 2.84 9.47 -6.21
CA GLN A 44 1.43 9.43 -6.63
C GLN A 44 0.72 10.75 -6.34
N LYS A 45 -0.17 11.14 -7.26
CA LYS A 45 -1.06 12.28 -7.10
C LYS A 45 -2.50 11.83 -7.33
N PRO A 46 -3.43 12.24 -6.49
CA PRO A 46 -3.26 13.08 -5.28
C PRO A 46 -2.45 12.36 -4.19
N GLU A 47 -1.79 13.13 -3.34
CA GLU A 47 -0.96 12.61 -2.25
C GLU A 47 -1.78 11.79 -1.25
N TYR A 48 -2.98 12.24 -0.94
CA TYR A 48 -3.88 11.57 -0.01
C TYR A 48 -4.82 10.62 -0.73
N LEU A 49 -5.27 9.58 -0.02
CA LEU A 49 -6.18 8.57 -0.56
C LEU A 49 -7.55 9.16 -0.83
N PRO A 50 -7.99 9.36 -2.08
CA PRO A 50 -9.32 9.84 -2.38
C PRO A 50 -10.36 8.76 -2.05
N LEU A 51 -11.41 9.12 -1.34
CA LEU A 51 -12.54 8.22 -1.11
C LEU A 51 -13.56 8.28 -2.25
N ASP A 52 -13.52 9.33 -3.06
CA ASP A 52 -14.30 9.44 -4.28
C ASP A 52 -13.58 8.71 -5.40
N LEU A 53 -14.18 7.59 -5.86
CA LEU A 53 -13.58 6.74 -6.90
C LEU A 53 -13.42 7.44 -8.24
N SER A 54 -14.17 8.53 -8.49
CA SER A 54 -14.09 9.28 -9.74
C SER A 54 -12.81 10.11 -9.89
N LEU A 55 -12.09 10.33 -8.78
CA LEU A 55 -10.84 11.11 -8.78
C LEU A 55 -9.63 10.32 -9.24
N GLU A 56 -9.76 9.02 -9.41
CA GLU A 56 -8.69 8.13 -9.87
C GLU A 56 -9.21 7.25 -11.02
N ALA A 57 -8.27 6.80 -11.87
CA ALA A 57 -8.57 5.81 -12.89
C ALA A 57 -8.47 4.42 -12.27
N HIS A 58 -9.54 3.64 -12.38
CA HIS A 58 -9.61 2.28 -11.88
C HIS A 58 -9.87 1.28 -13.01
N PHE A 59 -9.41 0.06 -12.82
CA PHE A 59 -9.69 -1.05 -13.75
C PHE A 59 -10.01 -2.32 -12.92
N PRO A 60 -10.46 -3.43 -13.57
CA PRO A 60 -10.97 -4.59 -12.81
C PRO A 60 -10.02 -5.17 -11.76
N ALA A 61 -8.70 -5.05 -11.95
CA ALA A 61 -7.73 -5.50 -10.96
C ALA A 61 -7.76 -4.69 -9.65
N ASP A 62 -8.35 -3.48 -9.66
CA ASP A 62 -8.42 -2.59 -8.49
C ASP A 62 -9.64 -2.88 -7.59
N ARG A 63 -10.25 -4.04 -7.72
CA ARG A 63 -11.46 -4.41 -6.98
C ARG A 63 -11.34 -4.28 -5.48
N SER A 64 -10.26 -4.82 -4.91
CA SER A 64 -10.00 -4.74 -3.47
C SER A 64 -9.74 -3.31 -3.02
N SER A 65 -8.97 -2.55 -3.78
CA SER A 65 -8.67 -1.15 -3.52
C SER A 65 -9.93 -0.28 -3.56
N SER A 66 -10.79 -0.49 -4.55
CA SER A 66 -12.08 0.21 -4.65
C SER A 66 -13.01 -0.13 -3.50
N MET A 67 -13.07 -1.41 -3.11
CA MET A 67 -13.87 -1.85 -1.98
C MET A 67 -13.37 -1.26 -0.66
N TYR A 68 -12.06 -1.18 -0.47
CA TYR A 68 -11.47 -0.56 0.71
C TYR A 68 -11.95 0.88 0.87
N ARG A 69 -11.92 1.67 -0.20
CA ARG A 69 -12.42 3.06 -0.19
C ARG A 69 -13.89 3.16 0.13
N LYS A 70 -14.70 2.26 -0.44
CA LYS A 70 -16.14 2.20 -0.14
C LYS A 70 -16.40 1.88 1.33
N LEU A 71 -15.64 0.96 1.91
CA LEU A 71 -15.76 0.60 3.32
C LEU A 71 -15.37 1.78 4.23
N LEU A 72 -14.31 2.49 3.91
CA LEU A 72 -13.92 3.68 4.67
C LEU A 72 -15.06 4.71 4.68
N ARG A 73 -15.68 4.98 3.53
CA ARG A 73 -16.84 5.88 3.46
C ARG A 73 -18.01 5.37 4.29
N LYS A 74 -18.32 4.08 4.17
CA LYS A 74 -19.41 3.45 4.91
C LYS A 74 -19.24 3.58 6.42
N HIS A 75 -18.00 3.51 6.90
CA HIS A 75 -17.67 3.62 8.32
C HIS A 75 -17.45 5.07 8.78
N GLY A 76 -17.77 6.05 7.95
CA GLY A 76 -17.76 7.46 8.34
C GLY A 76 -16.42 8.17 8.22
N PHE A 77 -15.43 7.56 7.60
CA PHE A 77 -14.19 8.27 7.31
C PHE A 77 -14.45 9.32 6.22
N SER A 78 -14.06 10.56 6.49
CA SER A 78 -14.19 11.65 5.54
C SER A 78 -12.99 11.71 4.59
N PRO A 79 -13.12 12.40 3.44
CA PRO A 79 -11.96 12.68 2.60
C PRO A 79 -10.85 13.43 3.34
N LEU A 80 -11.21 14.25 4.32
CA LEU A 80 -10.24 14.97 5.17
C LEU A 80 -9.47 14.01 6.08
N PHE A 81 -10.10 12.93 6.51
CA PHE A 81 -9.41 11.91 7.30
C PHE A 81 -8.40 11.15 6.43
N ALA A 82 -8.77 10.84 5.21
CA ALA A 82 -7.88 10.19 4.26
C ALA A 82 -6.79 11.14 3.72
N ALA A 83 -6.99 12.41 3.97
CA ALA A 83 -6.03 13.46 3.59
C ALA A 83 -4.91 13.61 4.67
#